data_736621ccb71a3e2eb1eccd0f27d78966
#
_entry.id   736621ccb71a3e2eb1eccd0f27d78966
#
_cell.length_a   1.000
_cell.length_b   1.000
_cell.length_c   1.000
_cell.angle_alpha   90.00
_cell.angle_beta   90.00
_cell.angle_gamma   90.00
#
_symmetry.space_group_name_H-M   'P 1'
#
loop_
_entity.id
_entity.type
_entity.pdbx_description
1 polymer ?
#
loop_
_entity_poly.entity_id
_entity_poly.type
_entity_poly.pdbx_seq_one_letter_code
_entity_poly.pdbx_strand_id
1 'polypeptide(L)'
;MLNRRHLLGLAAAGVLAKPSLSLAQGAWPNRSIRLVAQFPPGGLVDTVSRLLAPQLAAALGQSVVVENRPGAGGLIGTDMVAKAPADGYTLLVSHASVHVYAAATRQSMPFDPIADFTHMMMLVEAPNIILVRADSPFQTLDQYVTAARTRAVRFGSSGIGSAPHLLGAMLSAEARAPQLDHIPYAGSAPAMQDLLARNIESMIDPITTNVQQMRDGSLRALAVSSPQRLPAFPNVPTFAELGYPKLTSAQWLGLSAPKGLPAPIVERLNAVVPPILQRPELMQRFSDIQTLPRNPNPSGAAFVSTMREEIAAWTAVARQFNIVVT
;
A
#
# COMPACT_ATOMS: atom_id res chain seq x y z
N MET A 1 56.74 -22.22 -61.51
CA MET A 1 56.49 -23.35 -60.57
C MET A 1 56.06 -22.78 -59.23
N LEU A 2 54.76 -22.79 -58.97
CA LEU A 2 54.23 -22.29 -57.69
C LEU A 2 54.31 -23.42 -56.65
N ASN A 3 54.99 -23.09 -55.57
CA ASN A 3 55.33 -24.04 -54.52
C ASN A 3 54.10 -24.32 -53.63
N ARG A 4 53.73 -25.58 -53.47
CA ARG A 4 52.54 -26.12 -52.69
C ARG A 4 52.56 -25.73 -51.18
N ARG A 5 53.60 -25.11 -50.69
CA ARG A 5 53.75 -24.72 -49.28
C ARG A 5 53.09 -23.39 -48.88
N HIS A 6 52.68 -22.57 -49.87
CA HIS A 6 52.04 -21.26 -49.58
C HIS A 6 50.51 -21.30 -49.56
N LEU A 7 49.88 -22.44 -49.88
CA LEU A 7 48.43 -22.59 -49.87
C LEU A 7 47.84 -23.10 -48.53
N LEU A 8 48.70 -23.53 -47.60
CA LEU A 8 48.27 -24.00 -46.26
C LEU A 8 48.27 -22.91 -45.18
N GLY A 9 48.80 -21.73 -45.49
CA GLY A 9 48.84 -20.61 -44.50
C GLY A 9 47.65 -19.69 -44.49
N LEU A 10 46.77 -19.72 -45.51
CA LEU A 10 45.56 -18.86 -45.57
C LEU A 10 44.28 -19.50 -45.03
N ALA A 11 44.28 -20.79 -44.73
CA ALA A 11 43.09 -21.50 -44.21
C ALA A 11 42.94 -21.45 -42.68
N ALA A 12 43.95 -20.94 -41.92
CA ALA A 12 43.95 -20.93 -40.46
C ALA A 12 43.50 -19.60 -39.81
N ALA A 13 43.29 -18.55 -40.62
CA ALA A 13 42.89 -17.21 -40.08
C ALA A 13 41.35 -16.96 -40.10
N GLY A 14 40.55 -17.92 -40.53
CA GLY A 14 39.08 -17.77 -40.76
C GLY A 14 38.17 -18.26 -39.63
N VAL A 15 38.67 -18.76 -38.49
CA VAL A 15 37.86 -19.55 -37.54
C VAL A 15 37.71 -18.92 -36.15
N LEU A 16 37.93 -17.62 -35.97
CA LEU A 16 37.73 -16.99 -34.61
C LEU A 16 36.82 -15.76 -34.62
N ALA A 17 36.06 -15.52 -35.68
CA ALA A 17 34.94 -14.60 -35.57
C ALA A 17 33.72 -15.38 -35.04
N LYS A 18 33.66 -15.63 -33.73
CA LYS A 18 32.34 -15.95 -33.08
C LYS A 18 31.44 -14.76 -33.38
N PRO A 19 30.32 -14.94 -34.12
CA PRO A 19 29.31 -13.89 -34.13
C PRO A 19 28.88 -13.71 -32.69
N SER A 20 29.23 -12.61 -32.08
CA SER A 20 28.54 -12.11 -30.90
C SER A 20 27.12 -11.83 -31.39
N LEU A 21 26.25 -12.83 -31.28
CA LEU A 21 24.82 -12.59 -31.26
C LEU A 21 24.57 -11.73 -30.01
N SER A 22 24.88 -10.45 -30.15
CA SER A 22 24.24 -9.42 -29.35
C SER A 22 22.78 -9.55 -29.72
N LEU A 23 22.05 -10.42 -28.98
CA LEU A 23 20.63 -10.29 -28.87
C LEU A 23 20.43 -8.84 -28.40
N ALA A 24 20.16 -7.95 -29.34
CA ALA A 24 19.57 -6.68 -29.06
C ALA A 24 18.27 -7.04 -28.32
N GLN A 25 18.37 -7.18 -26.99
CA GLN A 25 17.17 -7.18 -26.15
C GLN A 25 16.49 -5.87 -26.49
N GLY A 26 15.39 -5.96 -27.25
CA GLY A 26 14.60 -4.80 -27.63
C GLY A 26 14.39 -3.94 -26.38
N ALA A 27 14.49 -2.63 -26.53
CA ALA A 27 14.38 -1.72 -25.40
C ALA A 27 13.17 -2.09 -24.54
N TRP A 28 13.39 -2.26 -23.22
CA TRP A 28 12.28 -2.54 -22.29
C TRP A 28 11.32 -1.33 -22.27
N PRO A 29 9.98 -1.57 -22.24
CA PRO A 29 9.27 -2.83 -22.39
C PRO A 29 8.98 -3.18 -23.86
N ASN A 30 9.02 -4.46 -24.22
CA ASN A 30 8.66 -4.96 -25.55
C ASN A 30 7.47 -5.93 -25.56
N ARG A 31 6.84 -6.14 -24.38
CA ARG A 31 5.65 -6.96 -24.19
C ARG A 31 4.82 -6.40 -23.03
N SER A 32 3.63 -6.95 -22.85
CA SER A 32 2.71 -6.55 -21.78
C SER A 32 3.32 -6.70 -20.39
N ILE A 33 3.08 -5.70 -19.52
CA ILE A 33 3.50 -5.67 -18.11
C ILE A 33 2.31 -6.11 -17.24
N ARG A 34 2.55 -6.97 -16.27
CA ARG A 34 1.58 -7.33 -15.22
C ARG A 34 1.76 -6.39 -14.03
N LEU A 35 0.70 -5.70 -13.64
CA LEU A 35 0.63 -4.90 -12.43
C LEU A 35 -0.20 -5.66 -11.40
N VAL A 36 0.46 -6.29 -10.44
CA VAL A 36 -0.17 -7.15 -9.46
C VAL A 36 -0.80 -6.32 -8.34
N ALA A 37 -2.09 -6.58 -8.09
CA ALA A 37 -2.85 -6.08 -6.96
C ALA A 37 -3.12 -7.26 -6.00
N GLN A 38 -2.54 -7.24 -4.79
CA GLN A 38 -2.58 -8.35 -3.84
C GLN A 38 -3.90 -8.47 -3.07
N PHE A 39 -4.93 -7.69 -3.43
CA PHE A 39 -6.26 -7.70 -2.81
C PHE A 39 -7.37 -7.95 -3.84
N PRO A 40 -8.59 -8.29 -3.39
CA PRO A 40 -9.73 -8.48 -4.28
C PRO A 40 -10.05 -7.24 -5.12
N PRO A 41 -10.69 -7.42 -6.29
CA PRO A 41 -11.21 -6.32 -7.08
C PRO A 41 -12.12 -5.38 -6.29
N GLY A 42 -12.11 -4.08 -6.63
CA GLY A 42 -12.94 -3.04 -6.01
C GLY A 42 -12.36 -2.43 -4.73
N GLY A 43 -11.29 -3.01 -4.16
CA GLY A 43 -10.57 -2.41 -3.02
C GLY A 43 -9.63 -1.27 -3.44
N LEU A 44 -9.03 -0.60 -2.44
CA LEU A 44 -8.12 0.54 -2.67
C LEU A 44 -6.98 0.20 -3.64
N VAL A 45 -6.30 -0.94 -3.43
CA VAL A 45 -5.16 -1.36 -4.28
C VAL A 45 -5.59 -1.58 -5.72
N ASP A 46 -6.72 -2.27 -5.95
CA ASP A 46 -7.28 -2.50 -7.28
C ASP A 46 -7.67 -1.19 -7.97
N THR A 47 -8.35 -0.30 -7.24
CA THR A 47 -8.78 1.01 -7.75
C THR A 47 -7.58 1.84 -8.21
N VAL A 48 -6.57 2.00 -7.37
CA VAL A 48 -5.34 2.75 -7.72
C VAL A 48 -4.59 2.07 -8.86
N SER A 49 -4.48 0.73 -8.87
CA SER A 49 -3.85 -0.01 -9.97
C SER A 49 -4.55 0.26 -11.30
N ARG A 50 -5.90 0.26 -11.35
CA ARG A 50 -6.68 0.52 -12.56
C ARG A 50 -6.65 1.98 -13.00
N LEU A 51 -6.47 2.92 -12.09
CA LEU A 51 -6.23 4.33 -12.43
C LEU A 51 -4.83 4.54 -13.02
N LEU A 52 -3.83 3.82 -12.50
CA LEU A 52 -2.43 3.95 -12.91
C LEU A 52 -2.12 3.20 -14.22
N ALA A 53 -2.68 2.00 -14.42
CA ALA A 53 -2.32 1.11 -15.53
C ALA A 53 -2.46 1.74 -16.93
N PRO A 54 -3.57 2.42 -17.31
CA PRO A 54 -3.68 3.05 -18.63
C PRO A 54 -2.68 4.20 -18.82
N GLN A 55 -2.35 4.92 -17.75
CA GLN A 55 -1.39 6.01 -17.78
C GLN A 55 0.04 5.49 -17.99
N LEU A 56 0.39 4.39 -17.31
CA LEU A 56 1.64 3.67 -17.52
C LEU A 56 1.72 3.10 -18.92
N ALA A 57 0.65 2.50 -19.42
CA ALA A 57 0.61 1.93 -20.77
C ALA A 57 0.90 3.00 -21.83
N ALA A 58 0.28 4.19 -21.70
CA ALA A 58 0.53 5.31 -22.60
C ALA A 58 1.99 5.82 -22.54
N ALA A 59 2.58 5.89 -21.34
CA ALA A 59 3.94 6.39 -21.15
C ALA A 59 5.03 5.39 -21.56
N LEU A 60 4.74 4.09 -21.46
CA LEU A 60 5.69 3.02 -21.74
C LEU A 60 5.54 2.43 -23.16
N GLY A 61 4.44 2.72 -23.86
CA GLY A 61 4.16 2.20 -25.20
C GLY A 61 3.79 0.70 -25.23
N GLN A 62 3.45 0.10 -24.08
CA GLN A 62 3.07 -1.29 -23.94
C GLN A 62 1.89 -1.43 -22.98
N SER A 63 1.05 -2.45 -23.21
CA SER A 63 -0.10 -2.69 -22.33
C SER A 63 0.34 -3.00 -20.89
N VAL A 64 -0.39 -2.45 -19.92
CA VAL A 64 -0.23 -2.74 -18.49
C VAL A 64 -1.53 -3.36 -18.00
N VAL A 65 -1.46 -4.62 -17.59
CA VAL A 65 -2.62 -5.43 -17.19
C VAL A 65 -2.65 -5.57 -15.67
N VAL A 66 -3.75 -5.14 -15.05
CA VAL A 66 -3.95 -5.32 -13.61
C VAL A 66 -4.37 -6.77 -13.35
N GLU A 67 -3.65 -7.43 -12.47
CA GLU A 67 -3.89 -8.82 -12.06
C GLU A 67 -4.14 -8.88 -10.55
N ASN A 68 -5.37 -9.21 -10.14
CA ASN A 68 -5.69 -9.39 -8.73
C ASN A 68 -5.23 -10.79 -8.25
N ARG A 69 -4.41 -10.83 -7.19
CA ARG A 69 -3.91 -12.05 -6.54
C ARG A 69 -4.17 -11.98 -5.02
N PRO A 70 -5.45 -12.12 -4.61
CA PRO A 70 -5.82 -12.00 -3.19
C PRO A 70 -5.44 -13.26 -2.42
N GLY A 71 -5.44 -13.13 -1.09
CA GLY A 71 -5.31 -14.25 -0.15
C GLY A 71 -4.33 -13.96 0.98
N ALA A 72 -4.61 -14.52 2.14
CA ALA A 72 -3.81 -14.37 3.38
C ALA A 72 -3.47 -12.91 3.73
N GLY A 73 -4.43 -11.98 3.59
CA GLY A 73 -4.19 -10.54 3.85
C GLY A 73 -3.24 -9.88 2.85
N GLY A 74 -3.12 -10.43 1.63
CA GLY A 74 -2.23 -9.91 0.57
C GLY A 74 -0.88 -10.64 0.48
N LEU A 75 -0.57 -11.54 1.42
CA LEU A 75 0.71 -12.25 1.42
C LEU A 75 0.91 -13.12 0.18
N ILE A 76 -0.14 -13.80 -0.32
CA ILE A 76 -0.03 -14.70 -1.47
C ILE A 76 0.41 -13.94 -2.72
N GLY A 77 -0.25 -12.84 -3.05
CA GLY A 77 0.09 -12.03 -4.22
C GLY A 77 1.45 -11.36 -4.11
N THR A 78 1.82 -10.92 -2.91
CA THR A 78 3.11 -10.29 -2.63
C THR A 78 4.26 -11.31 -2.73
N ASP A 79 4.11 -12.50 -2.15
CA ASP A 79 5.09 -13.60 -2.24
C ASP A 79 5.30 -14.06 -3.69
N MET A 80 4.22 -14.16 -4.47
CA MET A 80 4.32 -14.47 -5.90
C MET A 80 5.19 -13.44 -6.64
N VAL A 81 5.07 -12.15 -6.31
CA VAL A 81 5.91 -11.11 -6.93
C VAL A 81 7.35 -11.18 -6.41
N ALA A 82 7.58 -11.39 -5.11
CA ALA A 82 8.92 -11.54 -4.55
C ALA A 82 9.74 -12.63 -5.29
N LYS A 83 9.07 -13.70 -5.73
CA LYS A 83 9.66 -14.85 -6.44
C LYS A 83 9.64 -14.76 -7.96
N ALA A 84 9.07 -13.69 -8.52
CA ALA A 84 9.00 -13.52 -9.97
C ALA A 84 10.36 -13.09 -10.55
N PRO A 85 10.62 -13.29 -11.86
CA PRO A 85 11.80 -12.74 -12.51
C PRO A 85 11.89 -11.22 -12.38
N ALA A 86 13.08 -10.71 -12.08
CA ALA A 86 13.37 -9.27 -11.98
C ALA A 86 13.63 -8.65 -13.36
N ASP A 87 12.72 -8.84 -14.30
CA ASP A 87 12.82 -8.42 -15.70
C ASP A 87 11.94 -7.20 -16.06
N GLY A 88 11.22 -6.66 -15.06
CA GLY A 88 10.35 -5.51 -15.20
C GLY A 88 8.94 -5.82 -15.76
N TYR A 89 8.62 -7.07 -16.05
CA TYR A 89 7.29 -7.45 -16.56
C TYR A 89 6.30 -7.92 -15.50
N THR A 90 6.75 -7.96 -14.25
CA THR A 90 5.88 -8.18 -13.08
C THR A 90 6.18 -7.08 -12.06
N LEU A 91 5.22 -6.18 -11.87
CA LEU A 91 5.27 -5.10 -10.89
C LEU A 91 4.20 -5.33 -9.83
N LEU A 92 4.43 -4.80 -8.64
CA LEU A 92 3.52 -4.87 -7.49
C LEU A 92 3.05 -3.47 -7.12
N VAL A 93 1.75 -3.27 -7.00
CA VAL A 93 1.24 -2.14 -6.20
C VAL A 93 1.33 -2.55 -4.74
N SER A 94 2.50 -2.33 -4.12
CA SER A 94 2.75 -2.68 -2.72
C SER A 94 1.87 -1.87 -1.77
N HIS A 95 1.58 -2.43 -0.59
CA HIS A 95 0.69 -1.81 0.40
C HIS A 95 1.24 -1.92 1.81
N ALA A 96 1.07 -0.88 2.61
CA ALA A 96 1.54 -0.82 3.99
C ALA A 96 1.05 -2.00 4.86
N SER A 97 -0.18 -2.51 4.63
CA SER A 97 -0.69 -3.64 5.40
C SER A 97 0.16 -4.90 5.29
N VAL A 98 0.80 -5.11 4.14
CA VAL A 98 1.65 -6.29 3.91
C VAL A 98 3.11 -6.00 4.28
N HIS A 99 3.65 -4.87 3.83
CA HIS A 99 5.07 -4.56 4.01
C HIS A 99 5.41 -4.00 5.38
N VAL A 100 4.43 -3.43 6.10
CA VAL A 100 4.64 -2.82 7.42
C VAL A 100 3.86 -3.55 8.52
N TYR A 101 2.53 -3.55 8.43
CA TYR A 101 1.72 -4.05 9.55
C TYR A 101 1.81 -5.56 9.71
N ALA A 102 1.82 -6.34 8.62
CA ALA A 102 2.02 -7.77 8.72
C ALA A 102 3.44 -8.11 9.21
N ALA A 103 4.46 -7.36 8.75
CA ALA A 103 5.84 -7.52 9.24
C ALA A 103 5.99 -7.19 10.72
N ALA A 104 5.20 -6.23 11.24
CA ALA A 104 5.22 -5.84 12.65
C ALA A 104 4.46 -6.80 13.58
N THR A 105 3.47 -7.53 13.07
CA THR A 105 2.52 -8.30 13.89
C THR A 105 2.62 -9.80 13.72
N ARG A 106 3.14 -10.31 12.58
CA ARG A 106 3.23 -11.75 12.33
C ARG A 106 4.48 -12.37 12.93
N GLN A 107 4.35 -13.63 13.37
CA GLN A 107 5.47 -14.41 13.84
C GLN A 107 6.43 -14.84 12.72
N SER A 108 5.89 -15.03 11.50
CA SER A 108 6.68 -15.37 10.32
C SER A 108 6.10 -14.77 9.06
N MET A 109 6.97 -14.43 8.12
CA MET A 109 6.63 -13.91 6.81
C MET A 109 7.24 -14.85 5.74
N PRO A 110 6.55 -15.11 4.61
CA PRO A 110 7.09 -15.94 3.53
C PRO A 110 8.20 -15.24 2.70
N PHE A 111 8.43 -13.95 2.94
CA PHE A 111 9.44 -13.10 2.30
C PHE A 111 9.92 -12.02 3.28
N ASP A 112 11.08 -11.44 2.99
CA ASP A 112 11.51 -10.20 3.65
C ASP A 112 10.82 -9.00 2.97
N PRO A 113 9.99 -8.21 3.70
CA PRO A 113 9.19 -7.14 3.13
C PRO A 113 10.03 -6.00 2.51
N ILE A 114 11.31 -5.93 2.82
CA ILE A 114 12.25 -4.93 2.27
C ILE A 114 13.27 -5.58 1.35
N ALA A 115 13.95 -6.64 1.78
CA ALA A 115 15.11 -7.17 1.09
C ALA A 115 14.77 -7.98 -0.17
N ASP A 116 13.56 -8.52 -0.30
CA ASP A 116 13.15 -9.33 -1.45
C ASP A 116 12.51 -8.49 -2.58
N PHE A 117 12.53 -7.17 -2.45
CA PHE A 117 11.95 -6.25 -3.43
C PHE A 117 12.91 -5.14 -3.83
N THR A 118 12.71 -4.62 -5.04
CA THR A 118 13.16 -3.31 -5.47
C THR A 118 12.00 -2.34 -5.28
N HIS A 119 12.07 -1.53 -4.23
CA HIS A 119 11.06 -0.51 -3.93
C HIS A 119 11.38 0.77 -4.69
N MET A 120 10.49 1.22 -5.56
CA MET A 120 10.72 2.38 -6.41
C MET A 120 10.23 3.66 -5.79
N MET A 121 8.95 3.72 -5.45
CA MET A 121 8.35 4.94 -4.86
C MET A 121 7.04 4.65 -4.17
N MET A 122 6.64 5.54 -3.28
CA MET A 122 5.27 5.64 -2.79
C MET A 122 4.39 6.24 -3.90
N LEU A 123 3.18 5.74 -4.07
CA LEU A 123 2.22 6.25 -5.07
C LEU A 123 1.24 7.22 -4.43
N VAL A 124 0.50 6.74 -3.46
CA VAL A 124 -0.53 7.50 -2.73
C VAL A 124 -0.60 7.01 -1.29
N GLU A 125 -1.21 7.82 -0.43
CA GLU A 125 -1.56 7.45 0.92
C GLU A 125 -3.02 7.75 1.23
N ALA A 126 -3.61 6.98 2.15
CA ALA A 126 -4.96 7.13 2.64
C ALA A 126 -4.97 7.08 4.17
N PRO A 127 -5.51 8.08 4.85
CA PRO A 127 -5.62 8.05 6.30
C PRO A 127 -6.70 7.08 6.75
N ASN A 128 -6.60 6.64 8.00
CA ASN A 128 -7.67 5.97 8.71
C ASN A 128 -8.60 7.00 9.38
N ILE A 129 -9.83 6.61 9.57
CA ILE A 129 -10.84 7.39 10.29
C ILE A 129 -11.49 6.53 11.36
N ILE A 130 -11.94 7.16 12.43
CA ILE A 130 -12.86 6.52 13.36
C ILE A 130 -14.28 6.98 13.06
N LEU A 131 -15.17 6.02 12.83
CA LEU A 131 -16.55 6.22 12.40
C LEU A 131 -17.54 5.72 13.42
N VAL A 132 -18.63 6.45 13.54
CA VAL A 132 -19.86 6.04 14.24
C VAL A 132 -21.04 6.28 13.32
N ARG A 133 -22.19 5.67 13.62
CA ARG A 133 -23.43 6.02 12.92
C ARG A 133 -23.84 7.46 13.22
N ALA A 134 -24.55 8.07 12.30
CA ALA A 134 -25.03 9.45 12.44
C ALA A 134 -25.91 9.65 13.71
N ASP A 135 -26.70 8.64 14.05
CA ASP A 135 -27.57 8.64 15.24
C ASP A 135 -26.89 8.15 16.53
N SER A 136 -25.58 7.95 16.50
CA SER A 136 -24.78 7.56 17.66
C SER A 136 -24.85 8.64 18.75
N PRO A 137 -24.85 8.26 20.04
CA PRO A 137 -24.71 9.21 21.15
C PRO A 137 -23.34 9.91 21.13
N PHE A 138 -22.34 9.35 20.44
CA PHE A 138 -21.03 9.95 20.32
C PHE A 138 -20.99 10.99 19.20
N GLN A 139 -20.91 12.27 19.58
CA GLN A 139 -20.81 13.37 18.65
C GLN A 139 -19.34 13.81 18.44
N THR A 140 -18.48 13.50 19.41
CA THR A 140 -17.05 13.85 19.42
C THR A 140 -16.19 12.69 19.86
N LEU A 141 -14.89 12.73 19.53
CA LEU A 141 -13.92 11.73 20.01
C LEU A 141 -13.83 11.73 21.53
N ASP A 142 -13.91 12.91 22.18
CA ASP A 142 -13.85 13.02 23.63
C ASP A 142 -15.00 12.26 24.31
N GLN A 143 -16.24 12.41 23.84
CA GLN A 143 -17.38 11.63 24.35
C GLN A 143 -17.17 10.13 24.17
N TYR A 144 -16.62 9.71 23.03
CA TYR A 144 -16.34 8.33 22.73
C TYR A 144 -15.30 7.71 23.66
N VAL A 145 -14.13 8.37 23.81
CA VAL A 145 -13.07 7.85 24.69
C VAL A 145 -13.44 7.97 26.18
N THR A 146 -14.21 8.98 26.57
CA THR A 146 -14.73 9.11 27.94
C THR A 146 -15.66 7.95 28.29
N ALA A 147 -16.55 7.56 27.39
CA ALA A 147 -17.38 6.37 27.60
C ALA A 147 -16.53 5.09 27.72
N ALA A 148 -15.51 4.94 26.87
CA ALA A 148 -14.63 3.78 26.88
C ALA A 148 -13.67 3.73 28.10
N ARG A 149 -13.65 4.73 28.95
CA ARG A 149 -12.97 4.67 30.27
C ARG A 149 -13.76 3.89 31.32
N THR A 150 -15.09 3.80 31.18
CA THR A 150 -15.97 3.29 32.23
C THR A 150 -16.86 2.14 31.79
N ARG A 151 -17.11 1.97 30.50
CA ARG A 151 -17.93 0.87 29.96
C ARG A 151 -17.34 0.35 28.64
N ALA A 152 -17.67 -0.88 28.29
CA ALA A 152 -17.29 -1.44 27.01
C ALA A 152 -17.84 -0.59 25.84
N VAL A 153 -16.95 -0.25 24.90
CA VAL A 153 -17.25 0.40 23.63
C VAL A 153 -16.54 -0.39 22.54
N ARG A 154 -17.31 -1.07 21.70
CA ARG A 154 -16.76 -1.98 20.69
C ARG A 154 -16.43 -1.23 19.41
N PHE A 155 -15.24 -1.46 18.89
CA PHE A 155 -14.85 -0.97 17.56
C PHE A 155 -14.50 -2.12 16.62
N GLY A 156 -15.02 -2.05 15.39
CA GLY A 156 -14.67 -2.96 14.32
C GLY A 156 -13.41 -2.54 13.57
N SER A 157 -12.68 -3.51 13.04
CA SER A 157 -11.59 -3.29 12.09
C SER A 157 -11.58 -4.37 11.01
N SER A 158 -10.75 -4.19 10.00
CA SER A 158 -10.54 -5.16 8.91
C SER A 158 -9.73 -6.41 9.32
N GLY A 159 -9.51 -6.62 10.63
CA GLY A 159 -8.91 -7.84 11.17
C GLY A 159 -7.77 -7.59 12.15
N ILE A 160 -7.34 -8.67 12.81
CA ILE A 160 -6.22 -8.65 13.76
C ILE A 160 -4.94 -8.28 13.02
N GLY A 161 -4.13 -7.38 13.61
CA GLY A 161 -2.87 -6.89 13.03
C GLY A 161 -3.04 -5.89 11.88
N SER A 162 -4.27 -5.51 11.52
CA SER A 162 -4.51 -4.44 10.55
C SER A 162 -4.16 -3.06 11.12
N ALA A 163 -3.90 -2.08 10.26
CA ALA A 163 -3.67 -0.70 10.68
C ALA A 163 -4.81 -0.13 11.53
N PRO A 164 -6.09 -0.32 11.18
CA PRO A 164 -7.22 0.07 12.02
C PRO A 164 -7.18 -0.56 13.43
N HIS A 165 -6.85 -1.85 13.55
CA HIS A 165 -6.70 -2.50 14.85
C HIS A 165 -5.59 -1.84 15.70
N LEU A 166 -4.39 -1.68 15.13
CA LEU A 166 -3.26 -1.07 15.80
C LEU A 166 -3.55 0.38 16.22
N LEU A 167 -4.24 1.13 15.35
CA LEU A 167 -4.65 2.51 15.66
C LEU A 167 -5.65 2.55 16.83
N GLY A 168 -6.61 1.60 16.87
CA GLY A 168 -7.56 1.48 17.99
C GLY A 168 -6.87 1.12 19.31
N ALA A 169 -5.89 0.20 19.26
CA ALA A 169 -5.08 -0.15 20.42
C ALA A 169 -4.27 1.05 20.94
N MET A 170 -3.65 1.82 20.04
CA MET A 170 -2.97 3.07 20.41
C MET A 170 -3.94 4.10 21.00
N LEU A 171 -5.12 4.27 20.41
CA LEU A 171 -6.14 5.19 20.96
C LEU A 171 -6.54 4.77 22.37
N SER A 172 -6.78 3.48 22.60
CA SER A 172 -7.10 2.94 23.93
C SER A 172 -6.05 3.36 24.98
N ALA A 173 -4.76 3.21 24.63
CA ALA A 173 -3.66 3.58 25.54
C ALA A 173 -3.52 5.10 25.74
N GLU A 174 -3.42 5.87 24.67
CA GLU A 174 -3.18 7.30 24.72
C GLU A 174 -4.35 8.05 25.40
N ALA A 175 -5.59 7.59 25.18
CA ALA A 175 -6.78 8.15 25.82
C ALA A 175 -7.07 7.56 27.21
N ARG A 176 -6.30 6.58 27.68
CA ARG A 176 -6.57 5.81 28.92
C ARG A 176 -8.01 5.29 28.94
N ALA A 177 -8.40 4.64 27.85
CA ALA A 177 -9.75 4.12 27.61
C ALA A 177 -9.71 2.57 27.51
N PRO A 178 -9.47 1.84 28.64
CA PRO A 178 -9.19 0.39 28.63
C PRO A 178 -10.40 -0.48 28.25
N GLN A 179 -11.59 0.11 28.18
CA GLN A 179 -12.81 -0.58 27.77
C GLN A 179 -13.12 -0.37 26.27
N LEU A 180 -12.13 0.06 25.48
CA LEU A 180 -12.25 0.11 24.03
C LEU A 180 -11.92 -1.29 23.46
N ASP A 181 -12.99 -2.05 23.19
CA ASP A 181 -12.89 -3.47 22.84
C ASP A 181 -12.81 -3.65 21.32
N HIS A 182 -11.80 -4.37 20.85
CA HIS A 182 -11.62 -4.67 19.44
C HIS A 182 -12.45 -5.88 18.98
N ILE A 183 -13.25 -5.70 17.92
CA ILE A 183 -13.97 -6.76 17.23
C ILE A 183 -13.35 -6.94 15.82
N PRO A 184 -12.60 -8.04 15.58
CA PRO A 184 -11.99 -8.29 14.28
C PRO A 184 -12.99 -8.83 13.25
N TYR A 185 -12.94 -8.29 12.03
CA TYR A 185 -13.72 -8.75 10.88
C TYR A 185 -12.82 -9.23 9.74
N ALA A 186 -13.38 -9.99 8.81
CA ALA A 186 -12.67 -10.43 7.60
C ALA A 186 -12.64 -9.32 6.51
N GLY A 187 -12.43 -8.06 6.91
CA GLY A 187 -12.40 -6.89 6.02
C GLY A 187 -13.37 -5.80 6.45
N SER A 188 -13.34 -4.66 5.73
CA SER A 188 -14.14 -3.48 6.05
C SER A 188 -15.65 -3.68 5.84
N ALA A 189 -16.06 -4.44 4.83
CA ALA A 189 -17.48 -4.60 4.49
C ALA A 189 -18.31 -5.26 5.60
N PRO A 190 -17.92 -6.41 6.19
CA PRO A 190 -18.67 -6.99 7.31
C PRO A 190 -18.63 -6.11 8.57
N ALA A 191 -17.54 -5.39 8.85
CA ALA A 191 -17.47 -4.43 9.94
C ALA A 191 -18.48 -3.28 9.75
N MET A 192 -18.61 -2.77 8.54
CA MET A 192 -19.58 -1.74 8.17
C MET A 192 -21.02 -2.22 8.36
N GLN A 193 -21.32 -3.45 7.93
CA GLN A 193 -22.65 -4.04 8.12
C GLN A 193 -23.03 -4.09 9.61
N ASP A 194 -22.10 -4.53 10.46
CA ASP A 194 -22.32 -4.63 11.90
C ASP A 194 -22.41 -3.25 12.60
N LEU A 195 -21.67 -2.26 12.11
CA LEU A 195 -21.82 -0.87 12.56
C LEU A 195 -23.22 -0.34 12.26
N LEU A 196 -23.71 -0.53 11.02
CA LEU A 196 -25.04 -0.09 10.60
C LEU A 196 -26.16 -0.87 11.33
N ALA A 197 -25.94 -2.17 11.59
CA ALA A 197 -26.86 -3.03 12.35
C ALA A 197 -26.81 -2.79 13.87
N ARG A 198 -25.96 -1.89 14.39
CA ARG A 198 -25.81 -1.58 15.82
C ARG A 198 -25.17 -2.70 16.65
N ASN A 199 -24.50 -3.66 16.03
CA ASN A 199 -23.78 -4.73 16.73
C ASN A 199 -22.46 -4.23 17.32
N ILE A 200 -21.89 -3.16 16.76
CA ILE A 200 -20.72 -2.41 17.28
C ILE A 200 -21.04 -0.92 17.32
N GLU A 201 -20.35 -0.19 18.20
CA GLU A 201 -20.55 1.25 18.39
C GLU A 201 -19.80 2.09 17.35
N SER A 202 -18.65 1.59 16.89
CA SER A 202 -17.77 2.31 15.96
C SER A 202 -16.99 1.35 15.05
N MET A 203 -16.36 1.88 14.02
CA MET A 203 -15.30 1.19 13.30
C MET A 203 -14.13 2.14 13.03
N ILE A 204 -12.94 1.58 12.92
CA ILE A 204 -11.76 2.26 12.42
C ILE A 204 -11.43 1.64 11.06
N ASP A 205 -11.24 2.49 10.03
CA ASP A 205 -11.09 1.99 8.67
C ASP A 205 -10.38 3.04 7.79
N PRO A 206 -9.78 2.65 6.64
CA PRO A 206 -9.38 3.64 5.65
C PRO A 206 -10.55 4.48 5.18
N ILE A 207 -10.35 5.78 5.04
CA ILE A 207 -11.44 6.69 4.60
C ILE A 207 -12.00 6.30 3.23
N THR A 208 -11.17 5.77 2.35
CA THR A 208 -11.50 5.47 0.94
C THR A 208 -12.72 4.58 0.75
N THR A 209 -12.98 3.68 1.68
CA THR A 209 -14.11 2.75 1.66
C THR A 209 -15.39 3.34 2.24
N ASN A 210 -15.34 4.55 2.84
CA ASN A 210 -16.41 5.12 3.64
C ASN A 210 -16.85 6.52 3.18
N VAL A 211 -16.25 7.04 2.10
CA VAL A 211 -16.52 8.39 1.59
C VAL A 211 -17.99 8.61 1.29
N GLN A 212 -18.67 7.60 0.70
CA GLN A 212 -20.07 7.72 0.33
C GLN A 212 -20.96 7.84 1.56
N GLN A 213 -20.78 6.98 2.57
CA GLN A 213 -21.56 6.99 3.80
C GLN A 213 -21.33 8.25 4.65
N MET A 214 -20.15 8.86 4.54
CA MET A 214 -19.89 10.16 5.15
C MET A 214 -20.57 11.30 4.40
N ARG A 215 -20.64 11.21 3.06
CA ARG A 215 -21.30 12.24 2.23
C ARG A 215 -22.83 12.20 2.33
N ASP A 216 -23.43 11.01 2.40
CA ASP A 216 -24.88 10.87 2.56
C ASP A 216 -25.34 11.06 4.02
N GLY A 217 -24.39 11.22 4.95
CA GLY A 217 -24.67 11.51 6.35
C GLY A 217 -25.13 10.28 7.16
N SER A 218 -25.00 9.06 6.64
CA SER A 218 -25.32 7.84 7.41
C SER A 218 -24.26 7.53 8.48
N LEU A 219 -23.02 7.98 8.25
CA LEU A 219 -21.91 7.87 9.20
C LEU A 219 -21.32 9.26 9.55
N ARG A 220 -20.83 9.36 10.78
CA ARG A 220 -20.04 10.49 11.28
C ARG A 220 -18.63 10.03 11.56
N ALA A 221 -17.64 10.77 11.05
CA ALA A 221 -16.27 10.63 11.45
C ALA A 221 -15.99 11.46 12.70
N LEU A 222 -15.39 10.85 13.72
CA LEU A 222 -15.00 11.51 14.96
C LEU A 222 -13.58 12.07 14.90
N ALA A 223 -12.69 11.43 14.14
CA ALA A 223 -11.33 11.89 13.90
C ALA A 223 -10.75 11.23 12.65
N VAL A 224 -9.73 11.87 12.08
CA VAL A 224 -8.92 11.35 10.97
C VAL A 224 -7.45 11.28 11.37
N SER A 225 -6.73 10.26 10.89
CA SER A 225 -5.31 10.06 11.23
C SER A 225 -4.33 10.83 10.33
N SER A 226 -4.80 11.61 9.37
CA SER A 226 -3.93 12.47 8.55
C SER A 226 -3.30 13.60 9.38
N PRO A 227 -2.15 14.14 8.95
CA PRO A 227 -1.50 15.27 9.65
C PRO A 227 -2.30 16.57 9.56
N GLN A 228 -3.18 16.68 8.57
CA GLN A 228 -4.07 17.82 8.35
C GLN A 228 -5.49 17.34 8.05
N ARG A 229 -6.48 18.19 8.28
CA ARG A 229 -7.87 17.91 7.91
C ARG A 229 -7.99 17.69 6.40
N LEU A 230 -8.89 16.81 6.03
CA LEU A 230 -9.13 16.51 4.62
C LEU A 230 -9.98 17.62 3.99
N PRO A 231 -9.61 18.14 2.81
CA PRO A 231 -10.37 19.20 2.15
C PRO A 231 -11.85 18.86 1.89
N ALA A 232 -12.14 17.59 1.59
CA ALA A 232 -13.52 17.13 1.38
C ALA A 232 -14.33 16.98 2.68
N PHE A 233 -13.67 16.94 3.83
CA PHE A 233 -14.29 16.80 5.16
C PHE A 233 -13.66 17.76 6.18
N PRO A 234 -13.76 19.09 5.93
CA PRO A 234 -13.04 20.09 6.75
C PRO A 234 -13.51 20.16 8.20
N ASN A 235 -14.69 19.63 8.50
CA ASN A 235 -15.25 19.58 9.85
C ASN A 235 -14.77 18.38 10.66
N VAL A 236 -14.08 17.39 10.04
CA VAL A 236 -13.51 16.24 10.75
C VAL A 236 -12.14 16.64 11.30
N PRO A 237 -11.96 16.66 12.64
CA PRO A 237 -10.68 17.00 13.23
C PRO A 237 -9.66 15.87 13.04
N THR A 238 -8.37 16.22 13.07
CA THR A 238 -7.31 15.23 13.13
C THR A 238 -7.13 14.70 14.55
N PHE A 239 -6.56 13.50 14.71
CA PHE A 239 -6.19 13.00 16.03
C PHE A 239 -5.18 13.95 16.72
N ALA A 240 -4.26 14.56 15.96
CA ALA A 240 -3.29 15.51 16.49
C ALA A 240 -3.96 16.77 17.09
N GLU A 241 -4.96 17.34 16.41
CA GLU A 241 -5.76 18.47 16.93
C GLU A 241 -6.50 18.12 18.21
N LEU A 242 -6.86 16.86 18.39
CA LEU A 242 -7.56 16.34 19.58
C LEU A 242 -6.62 15.89 20.70
N GLY A 243 -5.31 16.15 20.58
CA GLY A 243 -4.33 15.83 21.62
C GLY A 243 -3.68 14.44 21.51
N TYR A 244 -3.89 13.74 20.38
CA TYR A 244 -3.33 12.41 20.12
C TYR A 244 -2.36 12.40 18.90
N PRO A 245 -1.25 13.17 18.92
CA PRO A 245 -0.38 13.30 17.74
C PRO A 245 0.28 11.98 17.32
N LYS A 246 0.46 11.03 18.24
CA LYS A 246 1.01 9.70 17.94
C LYS A 246 0.09 8.85 17.03
N LEU A 247 -1.19 9.19 16.92
CA LEU A 247 -2.15 8.51 16.05
C LEU A 247 -2.13 9.07 14.61
N THR A 248 -1.22 9.99 14.31
CA THR A 248 -1.00 10.44 12.93
C THR A 248 -0.36 9.31 12.13
N SER A 249 -1.09 8.77 11.17
CA SER A 249 -0.66 7.65 10.33
C SER A 249 -1.46 7.60 9.04
N ALA A 250 -0.90 7.00 8.00
CA ALA A 250 -1.61 6.74 6.77
C ALA A 250 -1.23 5.36 6.22
N GLN A 251 -2.17 4.73 5.55
CA GLN A 251 -1.86 3.56 4.74
C GLN A 251 -1.38 4.04 3.37
N TRP A 252 -0.20 3.62 2.99
CA TRP A 252 0.34 3.96 1.68
C TRP A 252 0.25 2.80 0.70
N LEU A 253 0.19 3.15 -0.59
CA LEU A 253 0.48 2.27 -1.70
C LEU A 253 1.79 2.71 -2.34
N GLY A 254 2.58 1.73 -2.77
CA GLY A 254 3.85 1.97 -3.46
C GLY A 254 3.95 1.18 -4.75
N LEU A 255 4.94 1.49 -5.55
CA LEU A 255 5.34 0.69 -6.71
C LEU A 255 6.62 -0.07 -6.36
N SER A 256 6.55 -1.39 -6.49
CA SER A 256 7.65 -2.29 -6.18
C SER A 256 7.79 -3.36 -7.27
N ALA A 257 8.94 -4.00 -7.31
CA ALA A 257 9.25 -5.10 -8.23
C ALA A 257 10.05 -6.17 -7.47
N PRO A 258 10.27 -7.36 -8.04
CA PRO A 258 11.20 -8.34 -7.48
C PRO A 258 12.58 -7.75 -7.26
N LYS A 259 13.30 -8.26 -6.26
CA LYS A 259 14.68 -7.88 -5.95
C LYS A 259 15.59 -7.96 -7.17
N GLY A 260 16.44 -6.94 -7.35
CA GLY A 260 17.45 -6.94 -8.39
C GLY A 260 16.93 -6.48 -9.75
N LEU A 261 15.86 -5.69 -9.79
CA LEU A 261 15.38 -5.07 -11.02
C LEU A 261 16.52 -4.25 -11.67
N PRO A 262 16.82 -4.43 -12.99
CA PRO A 262 17.88 -3.71 -13.67
C PRO A 262 17.75 -2.18 -13.58
N ALA A 263 18.86 -1.50 -13.31
CA ALA A 263 18.87 -0.05 -13.11
C ALA A 263 18.18 0.75 -14.24
N PRO A 264 18.36 0.43 -15.56
CA PRO A 264 17.68 1.16 -16.62
C PRO A 264 16.14 1.07 -16.54
N ILE A 265 15.59 -0.04 -16.01
CA ILE A 265 14.14 -0.20 -15.81
C ILE A 265 13.68 0.65 -14.64
N VAL A 266 14.43 0.63 -13.53
CA VAL A 266 14.16 1.49 -12.36
C VAL A 266 14.16 2.96 -12.75
N GLU A 267 15.19 3.41 -13.47
CA GLU A 267 15.30 4.77 -13.95
C GLU A 267 14.14 5.17 -14.85
N ARG A 268 13.75 4.29 -15.79
CA ARG A 268 12.62 4.54 -16.68
C ARG A 268 11.31 4.68 -15.90
N LEU A 269 11.03 3.79 -14.93
CA LEU A 269 9.83 3.87 -14.08
C LEU A 269 9.87 5.11 -13.19
N ASN A 270 11.00 5.45 -12.59
CA ASN A 270 11.17 6.66 -11.78
C ASN A 270 11.03 7.95 -12.60
N ALA A 271 11.28 7.92 -13.89
CA ALA A 271 11.09 9.07 -14.78
C ALA A 271 9.61 9.24 -15.19
N VAL A 272 8.87 8.14 -15.41
CA VAL A 272 7.50 8.23 -15.95
C VAL A 272 6.41 8.29 -14.89
N VAL A 273 6.58 7.66 -13.73
CA VAL A 273 5.51 7.57 -12.73
C VAL A 273 5.23 8.90 -12.02
N PRO A 274 6.20 9.67 -11.52
CA PRO A 274 5.90 10.90 -10.80
C PRO A 274 5.11 11.93 -11.62
N PRO A 275 5.41 12.21 -12.92
CA PRO A 275 4.57 13.08 -13.73
C PRO A 275 3.15 12.55 -13.92
N ILE A 276 2.97 11.22 -14.00
CA ILE A 276 1.64 10.60 -14.10
C ILE A 276 0.82 10.92 -12.86
N LEU A 277 1.39 10.76 -11.66
CA LEU A 277 0.70 11.02 -10.39
C LEU A 277 0.25 12.48 -10.24
N GLN A 278 0.86 13.41 -10.96
CA GLN A 278 0.54 14.85 -10.93
C GLN A 278 -0.47 15.26 -12.03
N ARG A 279 -0.94 14.36 -12.87
CA ARG A 279 -1.94 14.70 -13.90
C ARG A 279 -3.24 15.14 -13.25
N PRO A 280 -3.85 16.27 -13.68
CA PRO A 280 -5.04 16.82 -13.04
C PRO A 280 -6.20 15.81 -12.96
N GLU A 281 -6.44 15.05 -14.01
CA GLU A 281 -7.49 14.03 -14.05
C GLU A 281 -7.25 12.89 -13.04
N LEU A 282 -5.99 12.51 -12.82
CA LEU A 282 -5.62 11.46 -11.86
C LEU A 282 -5.68 12.00 -10.43
N MET A 283 -5.18 13.22 -10.22
CA MET A 283 -5.28 13.92 -8.93
C MET A 283 -6.73 14.08 -8.49
N GLN A 284 -7.63 14.45 -9.42
CA GLN A 284 -9.07 14.54 -9.13
C GLN A 284 -9.63 13.19 -8.69
N ARG A 285 -9.30 12.08 -9.41
CA ARG A 285 -9.74 10.73 -9.05
C ARG A 285 -9.21 10.29 -7.69
N PHE A 286 -7.95 10.59 -7.39
CA PHE A 286 -7.38 10.31 -6.07
C PHE A 286 -8.09 11.12 -4.97
N SER A 287 -8.36 12.39 -5.22
CA SER A 287 -9.13 13.25 -4.30
C SER A 287 -10.54 12.71 -4.06
N ASP A 288 -11.23 12.22 -5.10
CA ASP A 288 -12.58 11.67 -4.99
C ASP A 288 -12.65 10.49 -4.02
N ILE A 289 -11.61 9.66 -3.98
CA ILE A 289 -11.47 8.53 -3.07
C ILE A 289 -10.63 8.84 -1.82
N GLN A 290 -10.32 10.11 -1.60
CA GLN A 290 -9.54 10.60 -0.45
C GLN A 290 -8.18 9.90 -0.30
N THR A 291 -7.51 9.64 -1.43
CA THR A 291 -6.09 9.27 -1.50
C THR A 291 -5.32 10.37 -2.19
N LEU A 292 -4.16 10.70 -1.69
CA LEU A 292 -3.33 11.74 -2.31
C LEU A 292 -1.87 11.28 -2.39
N PRO A 293 -1.13 11.63 -3.45
CA PRO A 293 0.31 11.49 -3.44
C PRO A 293 0.91 12.34 -2.32
N ARG A 294 1.86 11.78 -1.57
CA ARG A 294 2.64 12.57 -0.61
C ARG A 294 3.54 13.55 -1.36
N ASN A 295 3.71 14.75 -0.83
CA ASN A 295 4.60 15.75 -1.42
C ASN A 295 5.62 16.26 -0.38
N PRO A 296 6.95 16.05 -0.54
CA PRO A 296 7.56 15.25 -1.61
C PRO A 296 7.23 13.75 -1.47
N ASN A 297 7.14 13.06 -2.61
CA ASN A 297 6.81 11.64 -2.63
C ASN A 297 8.09 10.80 -2.37
N PRO A 298 8.15 10.00 -1.30
CA PRO A 298 9.33 9.17 -1.02
C PRO A 298 9.60 8.19 -2.15
N SER A 299 10.85 8.11 -2.60
CA SER A 299 11.29 7.18 -3.63
C SER A 299 12.61 6.51 -3.26
N GLY A 300 12.88 5.32 -3.81
CA GLY A 300 14.13 4.60 -3.60
C GLY A 300 14.48 4.43 -2.12
N ALA A 301 15.68 4.87 -1.73
CA ALA A 301 16.17 4.73 -0.36
C ALA A 301 15.30 5.47 0.68
N ALA A 302 14.71 6.62 0.34
CA ALA A 302 13.82 7.35 1.24
C ALA A 302 12.53 6.56 1.52
N PHE A 303 11.97 5.90 0.49
CA PHE A 303 10.80 5.04 0.68
C PHE A 303 11.13 3.81 1.55
N VAL A 304 12.29 3.19 1.34
CA VAL A 304 12.78 2.09 2.20
C VAL A 304 13.00 2.56 3.65
N SER A 305 13.57 3.76 3.86
CA SER A 305 13.74 4.33 5.22
C SER A 305 12.40 4.50 5.92
N THR A 306 11.42 5.11 5.25
CA THR A 306 10.05 5.25 5.76
C THR A 306 9.47 3.89 6.19
N MET A 307 9.58 2.85 5.34
CA MET A 307 9.09 1.50 5.69
C MET A 307 9.78 0.93 6.93
N ARG A 308 11.12 1.08 7.06
CA ARG A 308 11.87 0.59 8.22
C ARG A 308 11.45 1.28 9.51
N GLU A 309 11.28 2.58 9.47
CA GLU A 309 10.83 3.40 10.60
C GLU A 309 9.41 2.99 11.03
N GLU A 310 8.50 2.81 10.06
CA GLU A 310 7.14 2.36 10.32
C GLU A 310 7.11 0.92 10.89
N ILE A 311 7.87 -0.02 10.32
CA ILE A 311 7.97 -1.40 10.87
C ILE A 311 8.44 -1.35 12.32
N ALA A 312 9.47 -0.59 12.64
CA ALA A 312 9.99 -0.47 13.99
C ALA A 312 8.95 0.12 14.96
N ALA A 313 8.28 1.21 14.56
CA ALA A 313 7.24 1.87 15.35
C ALA A 313 6.05 0.94 15.60
N TRP A 314 5.52 0.29 14.56
CA TRP A 314 4.38 -0.60 14.70
C TRP A 314 4.71 -1.92 15.39
N THR A 315 5.96 -2.41 15.30
CA THR A 315 6.44 -3.55 16.11
C THR A 315 6.43 -3.20 17.60
N ALA A 316 6.84 -1.98 17.98
CA ALA A 316 6.76 -1.54 19.37
C ALA A 316 5.30 -1.50 19.88
N VAL A 317 4.38 -0.98 19.07
CA VAL A 317 2.94 -0.97 19.37
C VAL A 317 2.41 -2.41 19.48
N ALA A 318 2.70 -3.28 18.53
CA ALA A 318 2.24 -4.66 18.54
C ALA A 318 2.71 -5.40 19.80
N ARG A 319 3.96 -5.21 20.20
CA ARG A 319 4.51 -5.79 21.44
C ARG A 319 3.84 -5.24 22.70
N GLN A 320 3.63 -3.93 22.76
CA GLN A 320 2.98 -3.27 23.90
C GLN A 320 1.59 -3.81 24.17
N PHE A 321 0.84 -4.16 23.10
CA PHE A 321 -0.55 -4.61 23.18
C PHE A 321 -0.71 -6.13 22.95
N ASN A 322 0.40 -6.89 22.90
CA ASN A 322 0.39 -8.34 22.63
C ASN A 322 -0.39 -8.71 21.34
N ILE A 323 -0.29 -7.87 20.31
CA ILE A 323 -0.95 -8.10 19.02
C ILE A 323 -0.05 -8.99 18.18
N VAL A 324 -0.41 -10.27 18.10
CA VAL A 324 0.32 -11.29 17.33
C VAL A 324 -0.65 -11.95 16.35
N VAL A 325 -0.20 -12.07 15.10
CA VAL A 325 -0.90 -12.81 14.04
C VAL A 325 -0.11 -14.09 13.75
N THR A 326 -0.73 -15.23 13.96
CA THR A 326 -0.17 -16.55 13.65
C THR A 326 -0.38 -16.94 12.19
#